data_692b7dd750d8c289e0cc2ad6f8612d50
#
_entry.id   692b7dd750d8c289e0cc2ad6f8612d50
#
_cell.length_a   1.000
_cell.length_b   1.000
_cell.length_c   1.000
_cell.angle_alpha   90.00
_cell.angle_beta   90.00
_cell.angle_gamma   90.00
#
_symmetry.space_group_name_H-M   'P 1'
#
loop_
_entity.id
_entity.type
_entity.pdbx_description
1 polymer ?
#
loop_
_entity_poly.entity_id
_entity_poly.type
_entity_poly.pdbx_seq_one_letter_code
_entity_poly.pdbx_strand_id
1 'polypeptide(L)'
;VGPSGIKADYSNYGTEQTTVAAPGGYFRDYDGTPRGRQPGNMILAAVPAVVVREMGVLDEKGESTDPFIVSECDAAGQCAYYEHMQGTSMAAPHATGVAALIIGSQGQPDRQLGGVKLQPHRTEKLLELSAHEKACDAPVVSYPGRDASYTAPCEGTAEFNGFYGSGIVNAASAVSRTPHK
;
A
#
# COMPACT_ATOMS: atom_id res chain seq x y z
N VAL A 1 4.31 2.33 2.50
CA VAL A 1 4.21 3.11 3.74
C VAL A 1 3.21 2.48 4.70
N GLY A 2 3.37 2.76 6.00
CA GLY A 2 2.40 2.42 7.03
C GLY A 2 1.25 3.44 7.13
N PRO A 3 0.31 3.23 8.08
CA PRO A 3 -0.84 4.13 8.28
C PRO A 3 -0.46 5.57 8.69
N SER A 4 0.70 5.78 9.31
CA SER A 4 1.21 7.13 9.63
C SER A 4 1.84 7.84 8.42
N GLY A 5 1.99 7.15 7.30
CA GLY A 5 2.67 7.64 6.11
C GLY A 5 4.20 7.48 6.16
N ILE A 6 4.77 6.84 7.20
CA ILE A 6 6.21 6.59 7.26
C ILE A 6 6.62 5.43 6.36
N LYS A 7 7.85 5.47 5.86
CA LYS A 7 8.47 4.33 5.15
C LYS A 7 8.59 3.14 6.08
N ALA A 8 8.11 1.97 5.65
CA ALA A 8 8.29 0.74 6.41
C ALA A 8 9.75 0.25 6.36
N ASP A 9 10.20 -0.42 7.43
CA ASP A 9 11.56 -0.91 7.59
C ASP A 9 11.98 -1.91 6.49
N TYR A 10 11.05 -2.70 6.00
CA TYR A 10 11.28 -3.73 4.98
C TYR A 10 11.36 -3.17 3.54
N SER A 11 10.96 -1.92 3.30
CA SER A 11 10.88 -1.37 1.94
C SER A 11 12.26 -0.98 1.41
N ASN A 12 12.58 -1.40 0.19
CA ASN A 12 13.71 -0.83 -0.55
C ASN A 12 13.49 0.67 -0.78
N TYR A 13 14.57 1.39 -1.04
CA TYR A 13 14.54 2.83 -1.24
C TYR A 13 15.72 3.28 -2.11
N GLY A 14 15.63 4.49 -2.65
CA GLY A 14 16.67 5.12 -3.48
C GLY A 14 16.07 6.07 -4.49
N THR A 15 16.77 7.17 -4.78
CA THR A 15 16.30 8.22 -5.70
C THR A 15 16.17 7.75 -7.15
N GLU A 16 16.87 6.68 -7.53
CA GLU A 16 16.79 6.11 -8.89
C GLU A 16 15.78 4.96 -9.03
N GLN A 17 15.17 4.51 -7.92
CA GLN A 17 14.36 3.31 -7.88
C GLN A 17 12.92 3.55 -7.44
N THR A 18 12.66 4.65 -6.72
CA THR A 18 11.36 4.92 -6.13
C THR A 18 10.63 6.00 -6.94
N THR A 19 9.63 5.62 -7.71
CA THR A 19 8.77 6.57 -8.45
C THR A 19 7.72 7.21 -7.54
N VAL A 20 6.98 6.37 -6.79
CA VAL A 20 5.98 6.76 -5.80
C VAL A 20 5.95 5.77 -4.65
N ALA A 21 5.42 6.17 -3.52
CA ALA A 21 5.09 5.30 -2.40
C ALA A 21 3.60 4.99 -2.36
N ALA A 22 3.23 3.85 -1.77
CA ALA A 22 1.84 3.44 -1.62
C ALA A 22 1.62 2.70 -0.27
N PRO A 23 0.38 2.60 0.24
CA PRO A 23 0.08 1.84 1.43
C PRO A 23 0.46 0.36 1.26
N GLY A 24 1.41 -0.11 2.05
CA GLY A 24 1.86 -1.50 2.10
C GLY A 24 1.66 -2.14 3.46
N GLY A 25 1.17 -1.35 4.42
CA GLY A 25 1.08 -1.73 5.82
C GLY A 25 2.44 -1.63 6.54
N TYR A 26 2.39 -1.46 7.84
CA TYR A 26 3.58 -1.53 8.68
C TYR A 26 3.19 -1.89 10.12
N PHE A 27 3.37 -3.15 10.49
CA PHE A 27 2.99 -3.68 11.81
C PHE A 27 3.60 -2.86 12.95
N ARG A 28 4.85 -2.40 12.79
CA ARG A 28 5.58 -1.60 13.79
C ARG A 28 5.26 -0.10 13.72
N ASP A 29 4.33 0.32 12.87
CA ASP A 29 3.88 1.70 12.87
C ASP A 29 3.32 2.07 14.26
N TYR A 30 3.51 3.32 14.67
CA TYR A 30 3.15 3.80 16.01
C TYR A 30 3.80 3.03 17.16
N ASP A 31 4.99 2.42 16.96
CA ASP A 31 5.67 1.65 18.00
C ASP A 31 5.85 2.49 19.29
N GLY A 32 5.74 1.86 20.46
CA GLY A 32 5.73 2.55 21.75
C GLY A 32 4.41 3.23 22.15
N THR A 33 3.37 3.12 21.32
CA THR A 33 2.02 3.62 21.62
C THR A 33 1.00 2.48 21.66
N PRO A 34 -0.22 2.69 22.21
CA PRO A 34 -1.29 1.68 22.17
C PRO A 34 -1.72 1.25 20.76
N ARG A 35 -1.39 2.03 19.72
CA ARG A 35 -1.64 1.71 18.31
C ARG A 35 -0.51 0.91 17.67
N GLY A 36 0.63 0.80 18.34
CA GLY A 36 1.79 0.07 17.84
C GLY A 36 1.57 -1.44 17.81
N ARG A 37 2.20 -2.13 16.84
CA ARG A 37 2.18 -3.59 16.71
C ARG A 37 0.78 -4.19 16.67
N GLN A 38 -0.12 -3.53 15.96
CA GLN A 38 -1.49 -4.00 15.78
C GLN A 38 -1.70 -4.54 14.35
N PRO A 39 -2.48 -5.63 14.17
CA PRO A 39 -2.85 -6.11 12.83
C PRO A 39 -3.46 -5.02 11.96
N GLY A 40 -4.27 -4.12 12.54
CA GLY A 40 -4.87 -2.98 11.84
C GLY A 40 -3.89 -1.95 11.26
N ASN A 41 -2.58 -2.05 11.54
CA ASN A 41 -1.54 -1.28 10.87
C ASN A 41 -1.09 -1.90 9.53
N MET A 42 -1.64 -3.04 9.18
CA MET A 42 -1.33 -3.82 7.98
C MET A 42 -2.48 -3.72 6.98
N ILE A 43 -2.31 -4.31 5.81
CA ILE A 43 -3.33 -4.31 4.75
C ILE A 43 -4.20 -5.55 4.89
N LEU A 44 -5.50 -5.37 5.03
CA LEU A 44 -6.47 -6.45 5.07
C LEU A 44 -6.88 -6.84 3.65
N ALA A 45 -6.75 -8.10 3.30
CA ALA A 45 -7.16 -8.63 2.00
C ALA A 45 -7.76 -10.03 2.14
N ALA A 46 -8.63 -10.39 1.21
CA ALA A 46 -9.24 -11.72 1.19
C ALA A 46 -8.18 -12.82 1.05
N VAL A 47 -8.35 -13.91 1.81
CA VAL A 47 -7.53 -15.09 1.75
C VAL A 47 -8.41 -16.33 1.48
N PRO A 48 -7.96 -17.29 0.64
CA PRO A 48 -8.75 -18.47 0.38
C PRO A 48 -8.99 -19.31 1.65
N ALA A 49 -10.22 -19.75 1.86
CA ALA A 49 -10.60 -20.57 3.03
C ALA A 49 -9.77 -21.84 3.18
N VAL A 50 -9.30 -22.41 2.06
CA VAL A 50 -8.42 -23.61 2.11
C VAL A 50 -7.10 -23.28 2.79
N VAL A 51 -6.52 -22.12 2.55
CA VAL A 51 -5.26 -21.68 3.18
C VAL A 51 -5.45 -21.56 4.69
N VAL A 52 -6.51 -20.90 5.13
CA VAL A 52 -6.79 -20.70 6.58
C VAL A 52 -7.03 -22.03 7.29
N ARG A 53 -7.72 -22.98 6.62
CA ARG A 53 -7.89 -24.35 7.16
C ARG A 53 -6.56 -25.09 7.32
N GLU A 54 -5.69 -25.01 6.32
CA GLU A 54 -4.36 -25.63 6.36
C GLU A 54 -3.45 -25.02 7.44
N MET A 55 -3.66 -23.75 7.79
CA MET A 55 -2.97 -23.11 8.90
C MET A 55 -3.37 -23.67 10.28
N GLY A 56 -4.53 -24.33 10.37
CA GLY A 56 -5.01 -24.94 11.62
C GLY A 56 -5.44 -23.93 12.69
N VAL A 57 -5.83 -22.75 12.29
CA VAL A 57 -6.18 -21.62 13.20
C VAL A 57 -7.69 -21.39 13.33
N LEU A 58 -8.51 -22.34 12.91
CA LEU A 58 -9.98 -22.24 13.02
C LEU A 58 -10.49 -22.98 14.25
N ASP A 59 -11.46 -22.41 14.94
CA ASP A 59 -12.22 -23.03 16.00
C ASP A 59 -13.36 -23.95 15.43
N GLU A 60 -14.14 -24.55 16.32
CA GLU A 60 -15.27 -25.45 15.97
C GLU A 60 -16.39 -24.74 15.19
N LYS A 61 -16.46 -23.40 15.24
CA LYS A 61 -17.45 -22.59 14.51
C LYS A 61 -16.93 -22.10 13.17
N GLY A 62 -15.66 -22.37 12.86
CA GLY A 62 -14.99 -21.86 11.67
C GLY A 62 -14.47 -20.44 11.81
N GLU A 63 -14.46 -19.88 13.03
CA GLU A 63 -13.87 -18.57 13.29
C GLU A 63 -12.38 -18.68 13.56
N SER A 64 -11.59 -17.71 13.11
CA SER A 64 -10.15 -17.70 13.32
C SER A 64 -9.78 -17.35 14.76
N THR A 65 -8.84 -18.09 15.31
CA THR A 65 -8.17 -17.83 16.59
C THR A 65 -6.89 -17.01 16.43
N ASP A 66 -6.45 -16.76 15.18
CA ASP A 66 -5.29 -15.92 14.86
C ASP A 66 -5.73 -14.45 14.75
N PRO A 67 -5.14 -13.52 15.52
CA PRO A 67 -5.48 -12.10 15.47
C PRO A 67 -5.18 -11.41 14.14
N PHE A 68 -4.38 -12.02 13.26
CA PHE A 68 -4.10 -11.51 11.93
C PHE A 68 -5.14 -11.91 10.89
N ILE A 69 -6.07 -12.83 11.24
CA ILE A 69 -7.12 -13.29 10.34
C ILE A 69 -8.49 -12.88 10.88
N VAL A 70 -9.23 -12.17 10.06
CA VAL A 70 -10.63 -11.80 10.32
C VAL A 70 -11.52 -12.83 9.64
N SER A 71 -12.48 -13.38 10.41
CA SER A 71 -13.52 -14.27 9.90
C SER A 71 -14.86 -13.55 9.87
N GLU A 72 -15.57 -13.64 8.76
CA GLU A 72 -16.95 -13.18 8.63
C GLU A 72 -17.83 -14.37 8.23
N CYS A 73 -18.63 -14.87 9.17
CA CYS A 73 -19.49 -16.02 8.99
C CYS A 73 -20.96 -15.60 8.87
N ASP A 74 -21.68 -16.21 7.95
CA ASP A 74 -23.12 -16.02 7.82
C ASP A 74 -23.92 -16.93 8.80
N ALA A 75 -25.24 -16.76 8.83
CA ALA A 75 -26.11 -17.54 9.68
C ALA A 75 -26.17 -19.05 9.33
N ALA A 76 -25.70 -19.42 8.15
CA ALA A 76 -25.57 -20.81 7.71
C ALA A 76 -24.21 -21.43 8.06
N GLY A 77 -23.30 -20.65 8.70
CA GLY A 77 -21.96 -21.09 9.06
C GLY A 77 -20.97 -21.08 7.89
N GLN A 78 -21.26 -20.36 6.81
CA GLN A 78 -20.31 -20.15 5.74
C GLN A 78 -19.46 -18.91 6.05
N CYS A 79 -18.13 -19.10 6.10
CA CYS A 79 -17.20 -18.05 6.49
C CYS A 79 -16.36 -17.57 5.31
N ALA A 80 -16.20 -16.24 5.22
CA ALA A 80 -15.17 -15.56 4.44
C ALA A 80 -14.01 -15.19 5.36
N TYR A 81 -12.80 -15.18 4.81
CA TYR A 81 -11.59 -14.92 5.57
C TYR A 81 -10.79 -13.80 4.92
N TYR A 82 -10.19 -12.97 5.79
CA TYR A 82 -9.32 -11.88 5.40
C TYR A 82 -8.08 -11.91 6.29
N GLU A 83 -6.93 -11.68 5.69
CA GLU A 83 -5.64 -11.68 6.40
C GLU A 83 -5.01 -10.30 6.38
N HIS A 84 -4.47 -9.90 7.53
CA HIS A 84 -3.65 -8.71 7.69
C HIS A 84 -2.22 -9.00 7.25
N MET A 85 -1.80 -8.41 6.13
CA MET A 85 -0.47 -8.58 5.55
C MET A 85 0.24 -7.24 5.39
N GLN A 86 1.58 -7.29 5.37
CA GLN A 86 2.39 -6.11 5.07
C GLN A 86 3.47 -6.44 4.05
N GLY A 87 3.84 -5.46 3.25
CA GLY A 87 4.91 -5.61 2.26
C GLY A 87 4.77 -4.65 1.10
N THR A 88 5.82 -4.52 0.31
CA THR A 88 5.78 -3.84 -0.98
C THR A 88 4.82 -4.53 -1.95
N SER A 89 4.60 -5.85 -1.77
CA SER A 89 3.58 -6.62 -2.49
C SER A 89 2.15 -6.13 -2.24
N MET A 90 1.87 -5.54 -1.06
CA MET A 90 0.57 -4.93 -0.74
C MET A 90 0.51 -3.47 -1.21
N ALA A 91 1.65 -2.78 -1.32
CA ALA A 91 1.73 -1.43 -1.86
C ALA A 91 1.51 -1.40 -3.39
N ALA A 92 2.06 -2.35 -4.12
CA ALA A 92 1.96 -2.42 -5.58
C ALA A 92 0.52 -2.39 -6.12
N PRO A 93 -0.45 -3.20 -5.61
CA PRO A 93 -1.83 -3.13 -6.06
C PRO A 93 -2.53 -1.80 -5.75
N HIS A 94 -2.16 -1.09 -4.69
CA HIS A 94 -2.67 0.26 -4.43
C HIS A 94 -2.21 1.24 -5.51
N ALA A 95 -0.92 1.24 -5.86
CA ALA A 95 -0.41 2.07 -6.95
C ALA A 95 -1.05 1.69 -8.30
N THR A 96 -1.21 0.39 -8.57
CA THR A 96 -1.90 -0.12 -9.77
C THR A 96 -3.36 0.32 -9.81
N GLY A 97 -4.07 0.28 -8.69
CA GLY A 97 -5.44 0.76 -8.59
C GLY A 97 -5.57 2.25 -8.90
N VAL A 98 -4.66 3.08 -8.40
CA VAL A 98 -4.64 4.52 -8.73
C VAL A 98 -4.31 4.74 -10.20
N ALA A 99 -3.37 3.99 -10.78
CA ALA A 99 -3.08 4.04 -12.22
C ALA A 99 -4.30 3.64 -13.07
N ALA A 100 -5.05 2.62 -12.65
CA ALA A 100 -6.29 2.22 -13.32
C ALA A 100 -7.36 3.32 -13.26
N LEU A 101 -7.51 4.01 -12.12
CA LEU A 101 -8.39 5.16 -11.98
C LEU A 101 -7.99 6.32 -12.91
N ILE A 102 -6.69 6.61 -13.04
CA ILE A 102 -6.17 7.60 -13.99
C ILE A 102 -6.54 7.22 -15.41
N ILE A 103 -6.31 5.96 -15.80
CA ILE A 103 -6.63 5.47 -17.15
C ILE A 103 -8.14 5.57 -17.39
N GLY A 104 -8.97 5.15 -16.43
CA GLY A 104 -10.42 5.20 -16.53
C GLY A 104 -10.98 6.62 -16.66
N SER A 105 -10.37 7.60 -15.95
CA SER A 105 -10.85 8.99 -15.93
C SER A 105 -10.31 9.85 -17.09
N GLN A 106 -9.10 9.54 -17.61
CA GLN A 106 -8.40 10.39 -18.57
C GLN A 106 -8.04 9.67 -19.89
N GLY A 107 -8.34 8.39 -19.99
CA GLY A 107 -8.11 7.58 -21.19
C GLY A 107 -9.06 7.92 -22.32
N GLN A 108 -8.69 7.51 -23.52
CA GLN A 108 -9.51 7.61 -24.72
C GLN A 108 -10.09 6.24 -25.08
N PRO A 109 -11.31 6.18 -25.65
CA PRO A 109 -11.88 4.91 -26.08
C PRO A 109 -10.94 4.13 -27.00
N ASP A 110 -10.72 2.86 -26.72
CA ASP A 110 -10.02 1.97 -27.61
C ASP A 110 -11.01 1.26 -28.52
N ARG A 111 -11.07 1.68 -29.80
CA ARG A 111 -12.00 1.12 -30.78
C ARG A 111 -11.62 -0.27 -31.26
N GLN A 112 -10.37 -0.71 -31.04
CA GLN A 112 -9.89 -2.02 -31.49
C GLN A 112 -10.09 -3.10 -30.43
N LEU A 113 -9.72 -2.79 -29.17
CA LEU A 113 -9.75 -3.75 -28.06
C LEU A 113 -10.94 -3.52 -27.12
N GLY A 114 -11.68 -2.42 -27.29
CA GLY A 114 -12.70 -1.99 -26.34
C GLY A 114 -12.10 -1.32 -25.10
N GLY A 115 -12.98 -0.73 -24.25
CA GLY A 115 -12.54 -0.04 -23.05
C GLY A 115 -11.85 1.29 -23.32
N VAL A 116 -10.90 1.65 -22.47
CA VAL A 116 -10.13 2.91 -22.54
C VAL A 116 -8.64 2.64 -22.49
N LYS A 117 -7.86 3.49 -23.14
CA LYS A 117 -6.40 3.45 -23.11
C LYS A 117 -5.81 4.82 -22.83
N LEU A 118 -4.67 4.83 -22.15
CA LEU A 118 -3.81 5.98 -21.94
C LEU A 118 -2.37 5.54 -22.16
N GLN A 119 -1.55 6.44 -22.69
CA GLN A 119 -0.12 6.14 -22.93
C GLN A 119 0.58 5.87 -21.58
N PRO A 120 1.43 4.83 -21.46
CA PRO A 120 2.07 4.46 -20.19
C PRO A 120 2.80 5.61 -19.52
N HIS A 121 3.65 6.35 -20.27
CA HIS A 121 4.39 7.49 -19.72
C HIS A 121 3.46 8.63 -19.23
N ARG A 122 2.28 8.79 -19.84
CA ARG A 122 1.29 9.77 -19.39
C ARG A 122 0.61 9.30 -18.09
N THR A 123 0.33 8.01 -17.97
CA THR A 123 -0.19 7.41 -16.75
C THR A 123 0.80 7.58 -15.60
N GLU A 124 2.07 7.27 -15.83
CA GLU A 124 3.15 7.48 -14.85
C GLU A 124 3.25 8.94 -14.42
N LYS A 125 3.32 9.86 -15.39
CA LYS A 125 3.39 11.30 -15.09
C LYS A 125 2.21 11.82 -14.29
N LEU A 126 1.02 11.34 -14.56
CA LEU A 126 -0.18 11.71 -13.80
C LEU A 126 -0.18 11.09 -12.39
N LEU A 127 0.33 9.87 -12.25
CA LEU A 127 0.51 9.22 -10.97
C LEU A 127 1.46 10.02 -10.08
N GLU A 128 2.64 10.39 -10.60
CA GLU A 128 3.62 11.24 -9.92
C GLU A 128 3.02 12.60 -9.52
N LEU A 129 2.42 13.32 -10.48
CA LEU A 129 1.87 14.65 -10.26
C LEU A 129 0.68 14.68 -9.30
N SER A 130 -0.04 13.58 -9.15
CA SER A 130 -1.18 13.46 -8.24
C SER A 130 -0.79 12.97 -6.85
N ALA A 131 0.43 12.47 -6.68
CA ALA A 131 0.91 11.99 -5.39
C ALA A 131 0.90 13.12 -4.34
N HIS A 132 0.70 12.73 -3.10
CA HIS A 132 0.83 13.64 -1.95
C HIS A 132 2.30 13.74 -1.58
N GLU A 133 2.91 14.91 -1.79
CA GLU A 133 4.30 15.15 -1.45
C GLU A 133 4.59 14.81 0.01
N LYS A 134 5.69 14.12 0.23
CA LYS A 134 6.12 13.69 1.55
C LYS A 134 7.63 13.86 1.68
N ALA A 135 8.04 14.81 2.50
CA ALA A 135 9.45 15.00 2.84
C ALA A 135 10.01 13.81 3.63
N CYS A 136 11.32 13.65 3.62
CA CYS A 136 12.00 12.73 4.54
C CYS A 136 11.65 13.07 5.99
N ASP A 137 11.28 12.07 6.80
CA ASP A 137 10.98 12.28 8.22
C ASP A 137 12.23 12.71 9.01
N ALA A 138 13.41 12.24 8.57
CA ALA A 138 14.74 12.64 9.03
C ALA A 138 15.77 12.31 7.94
N PRO A 139 16.97 12.93 7.95
CA PRO A 139 18.05 12.57 7.02
C PRO A 139 18.50 11.11 7.13
N VAL A 140 18.38 10.54 8.33
CA VAL A 140 18.65 9.12 8.61
C VAL A 140 17.57 8.62 9.54
N VAL A 141 16.87 7.56 9.15
CA VAL A 141 15.79 6.95 9.92
C VAL A 141 16.25 5.64 10.52
N SER A 142 16.05 5.49 11.83
CA SER A 142 16.22 4.24 12.57
C SER A 142 14.84 3.71 12.98
N TYR A 143 14.71 2.41 13.00
CA TYR A 143 13.41 1.76 13.27
C TYR A 143 13.40 1.13 14.66
N PRO A 144 12.48 1.49 15.55
CA PRO A 144 12.36 0.91 16.90
C PRO A 144 12.28 -0.61 16.86
N GLY A 145 13.09 -1.27 17.69
CA GLY A 145 13.15 -2.73 17.76
C GLY A 145 13.79 -3.42 16.55
N ARG A 146 14.51 -2.67 15.73
CA ARG A 146 15.40 -3.17 14.67
C ARG A 146 16.85 -2.85 15.00
N ASP A 147 17.77 -3.64 14.50
CA ASP A 147 19.20 -3.36 14.58
C ASP A 147 19.66 -2.31 13.54
N ALA A 148 20.92 -1.90 13.63
CA ALA A 148 21.46 -0.83 12.79
C ALA A 148 21.45 -1.13 11.28
N SER A 149 21.32 -2.40 10.88
CA SER A 149 21.26 -2.78 9.45
C SER A 149 20.00 -2.28 8.76
N TYR A 150 18.95 -1.98 9.54
CA TYR A 150 17.72 -1.37 9.04
C TYR A 150 17.77 0.16 8.98
N THR A 151 18.84 0.78 9.49
CA THR A 151 18.99 2.25 9.41
C THR A 151 19.08 2.69 7.97
N ALA A 152 18.25 3.65 7.58
CA ALA A 152 18.07 4.06 6.20
C ALA A 152 18.32 5.57 6.02
N PRO A 153 19.30 6.00 5.20
CA PRO A 153 19.44 7.39 4.80
C PRO A 153 18.33 7.77 3.82
N CYS A 154 17.75 8.93 4.01
CA CYS A 154 16.79 9.51 3.09
C CYS A 154 17.43 10.68 2.34
N GLU A 155 17.56 10.55 1.03
CA GLU A 155 18.17 11.53 0.14
C GLU A 155 17.12 12.19 -0.75
N GLY A 156 17.31 13.45 -1.07
CA GLY A 156 16.41 14.22 -1.95
C GLY A 156 15.69 15.36 -1.24
N THR A 157 14.57 15.81 -1.80
CA THR A 157 13.78 16.97 -1.34
C THR A 157 12.37 16.56 -0.90
N ALA A 158 11.53 17.54 -0.57
CA ALA A 158 10.12 17.28 -0.30
C ALA A 158 9.36 16.84 -1.56
N GLU A 159 9.73 17.38 -2.71
CA GLU A 159 9.10 17.11 -4.00
C GLU A 159 9.51 15.76 -4.58
N PHE A 160 10.74 15.30 -4.26
CA PHE A 160 11.23 14.00 -4.70
C PHE A 160 12.34 13.49 -3.78
N ASN A 161 12.20 12.30 -3.24
CA ASN A 161 13.22 11.67 -2.39
C ASN A 161 13.23 10.14 -2.49
N GLY A 162 14.29 9.53 -1.97
CA GLY A 162 14.52 8.09 -2.07
C GLY A 162 13.52 7.22 -1.31
N PHE A 163 12.76 7.76 -0.34
CA PHE A 163 11.77 6.99 0.41
C PHE A 163 10.41 6.97 -0.25
N TYR A 164 10.00 8.11 -0.82
CA TYR A 164 8.63 8.32 -1.28
C TYR A 164 8.52 8.61 -2.78
N GLY A 165 9.66 8.78 -3.48
CA GLY A 165 9.66 9.25 -4.87
C GLY A 165 9.00 10.62 -4.95
N SER A 166 8.03 10.79 -5.85
CA SER A 166 7.20 12.00 -5.98
C SER A 166 6.13 12.12 -4.87
N GLY A 167 6.07 11.17 -3.93
CA GLY A 167 5.13 11.19 -2.80
C GLY A 167 4.30 9.92 -2.67
N ILE A 168 3.30 9.96 -1.79
CA ILE A 168 2.38 8.86 -1.55
C ILE A 168 1.20 8.98 -2.52
N VAL A 169 0.84 7.88 -3.20
CA VAL A 169 -0.27 7.86 -4.16
C VAL A 169 -1.57 8.40 -3.57
N ASN A 170 -2.30 9.20 -4.35
CA ASN A 170 -3.54 9.86 -3.94
C ASN A 170 -4.62 9.68 -5.02
N ALA A 171 -5.53 8.74 -4.79
CA ALA A 171 -6.59 8.39 -5.73
C ALA A 171 -7.54 9.58 -6.01
N ALA A 172 -7.91 10.36 -4.98
CA ALA A 172 -8.79 11.51 -5.13
C ALA A 172 -8.14 12.61 -6.00
N SER A 173 -6.88 12.93 -5.75
CA SER A 173 -6.12 13.87 -6.59
C SER A 173 -5.96 13.37 -8.01
N ALA A 174 -5.71 12.06 -8.19
CA ALA A 174 -5.50 11.44 -9.48
C ALA A 174 -6.71 11.56 -10.42
N VAL A 175 -7.93 11.42 -9.90
CA VAL A 175 -9.16 11.50 -10.70
C VAL A 175 -9.71 12.93 -10.84
N SER A 176 -9.37 13.84 -9.92
CA SER A 176 -9.86 15.23 -9.94
C SER A 176 -9.09 16.16 -10.87
N ARG A 177 -7.90 15.75 -11.33
CA ARG A 177 -7.12 16.55 -12.28
C ARG A 177 -7.80 16.56 -13.65
N THR A 178 -8.34 17.71 -14.04
CA THR A 178 -8.87 17.93 -15.39
C THR A 178 -7.74 17.74 -16.40
N PRO A 179 -7.94 16.99 -17.49
CA PRO A 179 -6.93 16.90 -18.55
C PRO A 179 -6.65 18.31 -19.07
N HIS A 180 -5.45 18.82 -18.90
CA HIS A 180 -5.03 19.98 -19.70
C HIS A 180 -5.01 19.51 -21.16
N LYS A 181 -5.94 20.07 -21.95
CA LYS A 181 -6.04 19.89 -23.42
C LYS A 181 -4.77 20.36 -24.10
#